data_e9c1b08114705e2a22804fa342c6bd86
#
_entry.id   e9c1b08114705e2a22804fa342c6bd86
#
_cell.length_a   1.000
_cell.length_b   1.000
_cell.length_c   1.000
_cell.angle_alpha   90.00
_cell.angle_beta   90.00
_cell.angle_gamma   90.00
#
_symmetry.space_group_name_H-M   'P 1'
#
loop_
_entity.id
_entity.type
_entity.pdbx_description
1 polymer ?
#
loop_
_entity_poly.entity_id
_entity_poly.type
_entity_poly.pdbx_seq_one_letter_code
_entity_poly.pdbx_strand_id
1 'polypeptide(L)'
;MSDWAVPEDDGVPGVELNDEQLDVLRRHGSERDVAAGDVLFRPGDSSYDFIVVLSGRVDVIGGSSDDPVVVVSHGPRRFIGEFNMITEQRVFLTARVREAGRILAVPRPELRRLLATEGELADVIVGAFIARRHMLREGEGVGSLRVLGSKFSPETLVLRGFLVRSGIPHAWVDLDEEDDPEQLLARWGCRLTDAPVVVSATAILHRPTPGELAQHLGLTYREVPGSSFDLVVVGAGPAGLAASVYGASEGLSTVTLEAVAVGGQAGTSSRIENYLGFPQGVSGNDLADRASTQAQRLGARITNPCEVVSLRTDAGWHVLELADGSQVPARAVIVATGAQYRRPDVPGWAERENNGIHYAATQTEGRLWAGARVGVIGGGNSAGQAALFLAGKGCEVHVLIRGDGLASSMSRYLIDRIDSDPRITVEPRTEVRELHGDGRLAAVTVERTATGSRERLDLAAVFCFIGAVPATSWLDGCLATDDKGFVRTDRDLGPADLGLGWDALGRDPLPYETNVPGVFAAGDVRAGSIKRVAAAVGEGSTAVRSVHEHLSVIH
;
A
#
# COMPACT_ATOMS: atom_id res chain seq x y z
N MET A 1 -13.43 35.65 0.19
CA MET A 1 -12.06 35.68 -0.37
C MET A 1 -11.13 35.75 0.83
N SER A 2 -10.70 34.61 1.33
CA SER A 2 -9.71 34.55 2.39
C SER A 2 -8.34 34.74 1.74
N ASP A 3 -7.59 35.74 2.19
CA ASP A 3 -6.18 35.99 1.86
C ASP A 3 -5.32 34.81 2.38
N TRP A 4 -5.33 33.70 1.66
CA TRP A 4 -4.28 32.70 1.79
C TRP A 4 -3.06 33.24 1.04
N ALA A 5 -2.08 33.72 1.78
CA ALA A 5 -0.77 34.03 1.20
C ALA A 5 -0.28 32.77 0.48
N VAL A 6 -0.12 32.84 -0.85
CA VAL A 6 0.45 31.78 -1.68
C VAL A 6 1.82 31.45 -1.08
N PRO A 7 2.09 30.20 -0.65
CA PRO A 7 3.40 29.85 -0.18
C PRO A 7 4.42 30.11 -1.29
N GLU A 8 5.35 31.04 -1.07
CA GLU A 8 6.44 31.33 -2.03
C GLU A 8 7.47 30.21 -2.07
N ASP A 9 7.27 29.19 -1.22
CA ASP A 9 8.15 28.06 -1.01
C ASP A 9 7.32 26.85 -0.59
N ASP A 10 7.68 25.65 -1.05
CA ASP A 10 7.04 24.40 -0.60
C ASP A 10 7.41 24.04 0.86
N GLY A 11 8.19 24.86 1.53
CA GLY A 11 8.61 24.63 2.93
C GLY A 11 9.57 23.44 3.09
N VAL A 12 10.00 22.84 2.00
CA VAL A 12 10.92 21.70 2.02
C VAL A 12 12.37 22.20 2.05
N PRO A 13 13.15 21.95 3.10
CA PRO A 13 14.56 22.36 3.17
C PRO A 13 15.39 21.69 2.06
N GLY A 14 16.35 22.44 1.48
CA GLY A 14 17.34 21.88 0.54
C GLY A 14 16.85 21.65 -0.88
N VAL A 15 15.75 22.28 -1.30
CA VAL A 15 15.15 22.08 -2.64
C VAL A 15 15.77 23.01 -3.71
N GLU A 16 16.64 23.93 -3.33
CA GLU A 16 17.38 24.75 -4.30
C GLU A 16 18.60 24.02 -4.82
N LEU A 17 18.67 23.90 -6.15
CA LEU A 17 19.80 23.28 -6.84
C LEU A 17 21.01 24.23 -6.83
N ASN A 18 22.17 23.71 -6.50
CA ASN A 18 23.42 24.41 -6.63
C ASN A 18 23.91 24.44 -8.11
N ASP A 19 25.00 25.17 -8.38
CA ASP A 19 25.51 25.35 -9.76
C ASP A 19 25.98 24.02 -10.35
N GLU A 20 26.62 23.16 -9.57
CA GLU A 20 27.09 21.85 -10.02
C GLU A 20 25.94 20.92 -10.41
N GLN A 21 24.89 20.88 -9.59
CA GLN A 21 23.66 20.12 -9.86
C GLN A 21 22.93 20.63 -11.11
N LEU A 22 22.87 21.97 -11.28
CA LEU A 22 22.30 22.58 -12.47
C LEU A 22 23.10 22.23 -13.73
N ASP A 23 24.42 22.22 -13.65
CA ASP A 23 25.29 21.88 -14.80
C ASP A 23 25.16 20.39 -15.18
N VAL A 24 24.95 19.51 -14.20
CA VAL A 24 24.61 18.10 -14.47
C VAL A 24 23.31 18.03 -15.25
N LEU A 25 22.24 18.67 -14.77
CA LEU A 25 20.93 18.64 -15.42
C LEU A 25 20.93 19.28 -16.82
N ARG A 26 21.70 20.37 -17.04
CA ARG A 26 21.85 21.02 -18.33
C ARG A 26 22.43 20.13 -19.41
N ARG A 27 23.33 19.23 -19.05
CA ARG A 27 23.90 18.26 -20.00
C ARG A 27 22.87 17.25 -20.53
N HIS A 28 21.75 17.08 -19.82
CA HIS A 28 20.72 16.08 -20.09
C HIS A 28 19.34 16.67 -20.38
N GLY A 29 19.22 17.98 -20.40
CA GLY A 29 17.98 18.71 -20.66
C GLY A 29 18.14 19.79 -21.74
N SER A 30 17.04 20.48 -21.99
CA SER A 30 17.01 21.62 -22.92
C SER A 30 16.41 22.85 -22.23
N GLU A 31 17.05 24.00 -22.43
CA GLU A 31 16.52 25.28 -21.97
C GLU A 31 15.50 25.83 -22.97
N ARG A 32 14.42 26.41 -22.46
CA ARG A 32 13.44 27.12 -23.29
C ARG A 32 12.85 28.31 -22.57
N ASP A 33 12.49 29.35 -23.33
CA ASP A 33 11.74 30.48 -22.81
C ASP A 33 10.27 30.12 -22.67
N VAL A 34 9.61 30.67 -21.64
CA VAL A 34 8.19 30.44 -21.34
C VAL A 34 7.50 31.78 -21.05
N ALA A 35 6.26 31.92 -21.53
CA ALA A 35 5.45 33.12 -21.33
C ALA A 35 4.52 32.95 -20.12
N ALA A 36 4.12 34.08 -19.50
CA ALA A 36 3.12 34.06 -18.44
C ALA A 36 1.80 33.48 -18.98
N GLY A 37 1.22 32.53 -18.24
CA GLY A 37 0.02 31.79 -18.62
C GLY A 37 0.25 30.46 -19.33
N ASP A 38 1.50 30.18 -19.80
CA ASP A 38 1.84 28.89 -20.38
C ASP A 38 1.57 27.76 -19.38
N VAL A 39 0.97 26.66 -19.87
CA VAL A 39 0.73 25.46 -19.10
C VAL A 39 1.78 24.42 -19.47
N LEU A 40 2.56 23.99 -18.47
CA LEU A 40 3.68 23.07 -18.66
C LEU A 40 3.21 21.61 -18.64
N PHE A 41 2.23 21.30 -17.79
CA PHE A 41 1.50 20.02 -17.76
C PHE A 41 0.13 20.20 -17.09
N ARG A 42 -0.76 19.21 -17.30
CA ARG A 42 -2.16 19.19 -16.80
C ARG A 42 -2.50 17.86 -16.15
N PRO A 43 -3.54 17.83 -15.29
CA PRO A 43 -4.11 16.58 -14.79
C PRO A 43 -4.49 15.64 -15.95
N GLY A 44 -4.13 14.36 -15.80
CA GLY A 44 -4.38 13.34 -16.82
C GLY A 44 -3.23 13.11 -17.80
N ASP A 45 -2.25 14.02 -17.89
CA ASP A 45 -1.06 13.78 -18.72
C ASP A 45 -0.33 12.51 -18.25
N SER A 46 0.08 11.69 -19.19
CA SER A 46 0.75 10.41 -18.93
C SER A 46 2.24 10.58 -18.62
N SER A 47 2.82 11.70 -19.03
CA SER A 47 4.23 12.03 -18.83
C SER A 47 4.45 13.53 -18.98
N TYR A 48 5.45 14.04 -18.29
CA TYR A 48 5.99 15.39 -18.46
C TYR A 48 7.48 15.39 -18.13
N ASP A 49 8.20 16.42 -18.59
CA ASP A 49 9.62 16.57 -18.31
C ASP A 49 9.85 17.08 -16.87
N PHE A 50 10.96 16.70 -16.27
CA PHE A 50 11.42 17.32 -15.03
C PHE A 50 11.83 18.76 -15.31
N ILE A 51 11.19 19.71 -14.63
CA ILE A 51 11.32 21.12 -14.94
C ILE A 51 12.08 21.83 -13.82
N VAL A 52 13.15 22.52 -14.18
CA VAL A 52 13.85 23.45 -13.29
C VAL A 52 13.59 24.88 -13.75
N VAL A 53 13.16 25.74 -12.84
CA VAL A 53 12.98 27.17 -13.10
C VAL A 53 14.35 27.85 -13.09
N LEU A 54 14.76 28.44 -14.20
CA LEU A 54 16.01 29.20 -14.32
C LEU A 54 15.79 30.70 -14.05
N SER A 55 14.64 31.23 -14.51
CA SER A 55 14.14 32.57 -14.22
C SER A 55 12.63 32.63 -14.34
N GLY A 56 11.99 33.62 -13.74
CA GLY A 56 10.54 33.72 -13.66
C GLY A 56 9.95 32.91 -12.51
N ARG A 57 8.63 32.56 -12.59
CA ARG A 57 7.92 31.79 -11.57
C ARG A 57 6.91 30.84 -12.20
N VAL A 58 6.74 29.68 -11.59
CA VAL A 58 5.76 28.67 -12.00
C VAL A 58 4.92 28.24 -10.81
N ASP A 59 3.60 28.34 -10.93
CA ASP A 59 2.64 27.89 -9.93
C ASP A 59 2.24 26.44 -10.19
N VAL A 60 2.21 25.65 -9.12
CA VAL A 60 1.59 24.33 -9.09
C VAL A 60 0.19 24.49 -8.50
N ILE A 61 -0.80 24.10 -9.26
CA ILE A 61 -2.22 24.37 -8.99
C ILE A 61 -2.95 23.05 -8.82
N GLY A 62 -3.66 22.91 -7.71
CA GLY A 62 -4.62 21.84 -7.40
C GLY A 62 -6.05 22.35 -7.40
N GLY A 63 -6.98 21.52 -6.89
CA GLY A 63 -8.40 21.85 -6.85
C GLY A 63 -9.14 21.48 -8.14
N SER A 64 -10.41 21.91 -8.24
CA SER A 64 -11.21 21.73 -9.46
C SER A 64 -10.97 22.87 -10.45
N SER A 65 -11.41 22.70 -11.71
CA SER A 65 -11.37 23.76 -12.73
C SER A 65 -12.09 25.04 -12.28
N ASP A 66 -13.12 24.89 -11.45
CA ASP A 66 -13.98 25.98 -11.00
C ASP A 66 -13.51 26.61 -9.67
N ASP A 67 -12.58 25.94 -8.97
CA ASP A 67 -12.01 26.42 -7.72
C ASP A 67 -10.52 26.02 -7.65
N PRO A 68 -9.66 26.67 -8.47
CA PRO A 68 -8.23 26.38 -8.51
C PRO A 68 -7.53 26.95 -7.29
N VAL A 69 -6.73 26.13 -6.62
CA VAL A 69 -5.91 26.51 -5.46
C VAL A 69 -4.44 26.41 -5.82
N VAL A 70 -3.69 27.50 -5.64
CA VAL A 70 -2.23 27.46 -5.79
C VAL A 70 -1.63 26.71 -4.59
N VAL A 71 -1.06 25.57 -4.85
CA VAL A 71 -0.41 24.70 -3.85
C VAL A 71 0.93 25.27 -3.43
N VAL A 72 1.73 25.67 -4.43
CA VAL A 72 3.08 26.19 -4.24
C VAL A 72 3.50 26.98 -5.48
N SER A 73 4.39 27.96 -5.30
CA SER A 73 5.01 28.75 -6.37
C SER A 73 6.52 28.55 -6.36
N HIS A 74 7.07 28.04 -7.47
CA HIS A 74 8.49 27.78 -7.62
C HIS A 74 9.20 28.90 -8.36
N GLY A 75 10.21 29.50 -7.72
CA GLY A 75 11.11 30.48 -8.28
C GLY A 75 12.41 29.88 -8.85
N PRO A 76 13.41 30.76 -9.20
CA PRO A 76 14.66 30.30 -9.77
C PRO A 76 15.40 29.28 -8.91
N ARG A 77 16.11 28.33 -9.58
CA ARG A 77 16.88 27.22 -9.00
C ARG A 77 16.03 26.13 -8.33
N ARG A 78 14.71 26.27 -8.34
CA ARG A 78 13.77 25.27 -7.84
C ARG A 78 13.23 24.43 -8.98
N PHE A 79 12.84 23.20 -8.65
CA PHE A 79 12.33 22.26 -9.62
C PHE A 79 10.89 21.86 -9.35
N ILE A 80 10.18 21.53 -10.43
CA ILE A 80 8.82 21.06 -10.43
C ILE A 80 8.86 19.58 -10.78
N GLY A 81 8.19 18.79 -9.99
CA GLY A 81 8.09 17.35 -10.11
C GLY A 81 7.67 16.76 -8.79
N GLU A 82 7.09 15.61 -8.86
CA GLU A 82 6.69 14.82 -7.71
C GLU A 82 6.99 13.33 -7.96
N PHE A 83 6.63 12.52 -7.01
CA PHE A 83 6.94 11.10 -7.01
C PHE A 83 6.35 10.33 -8.21
N ASN A 84 5.30 10.88 -8.87
CA ASN A 84 4.73 10.32 -10.10
C ASN A 84 5.73 10.24 -11.26
N MET A 85 6.77 11.07 -11.27
CA MET A 85 7.86 10.98 -12.26
C MET A 85 8.64 9.67 -12.17
N ILE A 86 8.70 9.08 -10.97
CA ILE A 86 9.33 7.78 -10.73
C ILE A 86 8.33 6.64 -10.94
N THR A 87 7.08 6.81 -10.47
CA THR A 87 6.06 5.75 -10.40
C THR A 87 5.24 5.53 -11.66
N GLU A 88 5.35 6.38 -12.67
CA GLU A 88 4.53 6.37 -13.90
C GLU A 88 3.04 6.66 -13.68
N GLN A 89 2.65 7.13 -12.52
CA GLN A 89 1.30 7.60 -12.24
C GLN A 89 0.96 8.82 -13.10
N ARG A 90 -0.32 9.01 -13.38
CA ARG A 90 -0.78 10.20 -14.09
C ARG A 90 -0.56 11.45 -13.27
N VAL A 91 -0.46 12.57 -13.95
CA VAL A 91 -0.38 13.90 -13.34
C VAL A 91 -1.70 14.26 -12.68
N PHE A 92 -1.64 14.79 -11.45
CA PHE A 92 -2.83 15.21 -10.70
C PHE A 92 -2.96 16.73 -10.57
N LEU A 93 -1.90 17.48 -10.83
CA LEU A 93 -1.81 18.91 -10.64
C LEU A 93 -1.56 19.61 -11.97
N THR A 94 -1.82 20.92 -12.04
CA THR A 94 -1.46 21.75 -13.18
C THR A 94 -0.21 22.56 -12.84
N ALA A 95 0.80 22.60 -13.73
CA ALA A 95 1.87 23.59 -13.63
C ALA A 95 1.63 24.70 -14.66
N ARG A 96 1.54 25.95 -14.17
CA ARG A 96 1.31 27.14 -14.99
C ARG A 96 2.36 28.20 -14.71
N VAL A 97 2.88 28.79 -15.76
CA VAL A 97 3.82 29.91 -15.66
C VAL A 97 3.09 31.14 -15.12
N ARG A 98 3.53 31.64 -13.95
CA ARG A 98 3.02 32.87 -13.34
C ARG A 98 3.74 34.10 -13.88
N GLU A 99 5.08 34.02 -13.95
CA GLU A 99 5.95 35.10 -14.45
C GLU A 99 6.81 34.54 -15.58
N ALA A 100 6.81 35.21 -16.72
CA ALA A 100 7.62 34.84 -17.87
C ALA A 100 9.10 34.68 -17.49
N GLY A 101 9.75 33.70 -18.11
CA GLY A 101 11.14 33.41 -17.79
C GLY A 101 11.69 32.26 -18.65
N ARG A 102 12.66 31.58 -18.08
CA ARG A 102 13.33 30.43 -18.73
C ARG A 102 13.28 29.21 -17.82
N ILE A 103 13.04 28.08 -18.42
CA ILE A 103 13.06 26.77 -17.73
C ILE A 103 14.06 25.84 -18.40
N LEU A 104 14.58 24.88 -17.62
CA LEU A 104 15.31 23.71 -18.10
C LEU A 104 14.38 22.51 -18.00
N ALA A 105 14.13 21.83 -19.13
CA ALA A 105 13.31 20.64 -19.22
C ALA A 105 14.20 19.41 -19.42
N VAL A 106 14.16 18.46 -18.49
CA VAL A 106 14.90 17.20 -18.55
C VAL A 106 13.91 16.06 -18.82
N PRO A 107 14.07 15.33 -19.93
CA PRO A 107 13.19 14.22 -20.24
C PRO A 107 13.17 13.18 -19.12
N ARG A 108 11.99 12.62 -18.81
CA ARG A 108 11.81 11.66 -17.73
C ARG A 108 12.75 10.44 -17.78
N PRO A 109 13.06 9.83 -18.95
CA PRO A 109 14.05 8.75 -19.02
C PRO A 109 15.46 9.20 -18.60
N GLU A 110 15.84 10.41 -18.96
CA GLU A 110 17.13 11.00 -18.57
C GLU A 110 17.18 11.29 -17.07
N LEU A 111 16.08 11.83 -16.50
CA LEU A 111 15.98 12.01 -15.05
C LEU A 111 16.18 10.67 -14.31
N ARG A 112 15.51 9.61 -14.74
CA ARG A 112 15.67 8.28 -14.12
C ARG A 112 17.11 7.79 -14.16
N ARG A 113 17.80 7.99 -15.28
CA ARG A 113 19.20 7.64 -15.43
C ARG A 113 20.07 8.46 -14.45
N LEU A 114 19.86 9.76 -14.36
CA LEU A 114 20.56 10.64 -13.43
C LEU A 114 20.34 10.24 -11.96
N LEU A 115 19.11 9.91 -11.58
CA LEU A 115 18.80 9.45 -10.22
C LEU A 115 19.49 8.12 -9.87
N ALA A 116 19.89 7.33 -10.86
CA ALA A 116 20.63 6.09 -10.65
C ALA A 116 22.16 6.30 -10.60
N THR A 117 22.69 7.34 -11.28
CA THR A 117 24.14 7.55 -11.45
C THR A 117 24.71 8.70 -10.62
N GLU A 118 23.92 9.70 -10.28
CA GLU A 118 24.33 10.94 -9.60
C GLU A 118 23.75 10.98 -8.18
N GLY A 119 24.44 10.34 -7.23
CA GLY A 119 23.94 10.10 -5.86
C GLY A 119 23.52 11.37 -5.12
N GLU A 120 24.34 12.43 -5.10
CA GLU A 120 24.03 13.68 -4.41
C GLU A 120 22.83 14.41 -5.01
N LEU A 121 22.72 14.40 -6.35
CA LEU A 121 21.56 14.97 -7.05
C LEU A 121 20.28 14.14 -6.77
N ALA A 122 20.42 12.82 -6.73
CA ALA A 122 19.32 11.93 -6.43
C ALA A 122 18.79 12.14 -5.00
N ASP A 123 19.67 12.33 -4.02
CA ASP A 123 19.27 12.54 -2.63
C ASP A 123 18.46 13.84 -2.47
N VAL A 124 18.84 14.91 -3.16
CA VAL A 124 18.10 16.18 -3.17
C VAL A 124 16.73 16.02 -3.84
N ILE A 125 16.68 15.47 -5.05
CA ILE A 125 15.43 15.36 -5.83
C ILE A 125 14.47 14.36 -5.19
N VAL A 126 14.93 13.16 -4.84
CA VAL A 126 14.08 12.13 -4.24
C VAL A 126 13.64 12.55 -2.84
N GLY A 127 14.52 13.18 -2.06
CA GLY A 127 14.17 13.75 -0.75
C GLY A 127 13.04 14.76 -0.85
N ALA A 128 13.10 15.67 -1.83
CA ALA A 128 12.04 16.64 -2.09
C ALA A 128 10.72 15.97 -2.54
N PHE A 129 10.79 14.97 -3.41
CA PHE A 129 9.60 14.25 -3.86
C PHE A 129 8.89 13.53 -2.70
N ILE A 130 9.65 12.90 -1.80
CA ILE A 130 9.12 12.24 -0.60
C ILE A 130 8.47 13.27 0.32
N ALA A 131 9.15 14.39 0.59
CA ALA A 131 8.63 15.44 1.46
C ALA A 131 7.36 16.08 0.89
N ARG A 132 7.32 16.39 -0.41
CA ARG A 132 6.12 16.91 -1.09
C ARG A 132 4.96 15.96 -1.02
N ARG A 133 5.20 14.66 -1.25
CA ARG A 133 4.16 13.62 -1.12
C ARG A 133 3.60 13.55 0.29
N HIS A 134 4.44 13.68 1.31
CA HIS A 134 4.02 13.72 2.72
C HIS A 134 3.14 14.94 3.01
N MET A 135 3.56 16.13 2.56
CA MET A 135 2.78 17.35 2.70
C MET A 135 1.42 17.29 2.00
N LEU A 136 1.36 16.72 0.78
CA LEU A 136 0.10 16.56 0.04
C LEU A 136 -0.85 15.57 0.74
N ARG A 137 -0.34 14.63 1.53
CA ARG A 137 -1.13 13.67 2.31
C ARG A 137 -1.65 14.26 3.61
N GLU A 138 -0.91 15.17 4.24
CA GLU A 138 -1.27 15.79 5.51
C GLU A 138 -2.07 17.10 5.34
N GLY A 139 -1.98 17.71 4.16
CA GLY A 139 -2.66 18.96 3.85
C GLY A 139 -4.17 18.76 3.61
N GLU A 140 -4.98 19.30 4.50
CA GLU A 140 -6.43 19.39 4.30
C GLU A 140 -6.72 20.27 3.08
N GLY A 141 -7.34 19.70 2.04
CA GLY A 141 -7.94 20.47 0.95
C GLY A 141 -7.11 20.73 -0.31
N VAL A 142 -5.85 20.27 -0.38
CA VAL A 142 -4.96 20.50 -1.55
C VAL A 142 -5.14 19.44 -2.66
N GLY A 143 -6.00 18.42 -2.43
CA GLY A 143 -6.13 17.29 -3.35
C GLY A 143 -6.93 17.61 -4.61
N SER A 144 -6.39 17.26 -5.76
CA SER A 144 -7.11 17.15 -7.03
C SER A 144 -8.14 16.00 -7.02
N LEU A 145 -8.20 15.23 -5.95
CA LEU A 145 -9.12 14.12 -5.73
C LEU A 145 -9.92 14.39 -4.45
N ARG A 146 -11.25 14.39 -4.55
CA ARG A 146 -12.16 14.51 -3.40
C ARG A 146 -13.02 13.27 -3.30
N VAL A 147 -13.18 12.74 -2.11
CA VAL A 147 -14.09 11.63 -1.81
C VAL A 147 -15.21 12.17 -0.94
N LEU A 148 -16.44 12.09 -1.43
CA LEU A 148 -17.64 12.51 -0.70
C LEU A 148 -18.46 11.27 -0.38
N GLY A 149 -18.77 11.04 0.90
CA GLY A 149 -19.53 9.85 1.30
C GLY A 149 -19.80 9.85 2.80
N SER A 150 -20.56 8.87 3.26
CA SER A 150 -20.82 8.66 4.69
C SER A 150 -19.65 7.92 5.34
N LYS A 151 -19.22 8.36 6.51
CA LYS A 151 -18.21 7.64 7.33
C LYS A 151 -18.67 6.26 7.80
N PHE A 152 -19.97 5.97 7.67
CA PHE A 152 -20.56 4.68 8.02
C PHE A 152 -20.82 3.78 6.80
N SER A 153 -20.62 4.28 5.57
CA SER A 153 -20.76 3.48 4.36
C SER A 153 -19.57 2.52 4.18
N PRO A 154 -19.81 1.20 4.08
CA PRO A 154 -18.75 0.24 3.80
C PRO A 154 -17.96 0.56 2.52
N GLU A 155 -18.65 0.97 1.46
CA GLU A 155 -18.05 1.35 0.19
C GLU A 155 -17.11 2.55 0.34
N THR A 156 -17.54 3.57 1.10
CA THR A 156 -16.71 4.74 1.41
C THR A 156 -15.45 4.34 2.19
N LEU A 157 -15.59 3.50 3.20
CA LEU A 157 -14.47 3.04 4.02
C LEU A 157 -13.46 2.22 3.20
N VAL A 158 -13.94 1.37 2.29
CA VAL A 158 -13.10 0.59 1.38
C VAL A 158 -12.30 1.50 0.45
N LEU A 159 -12.95 2.50 -0.17
CA LEU A 159 -12.29 3.47 -1.06
C LEU A 159 -11.26 4.30 -0.33
N ARG A 160 -11.59 4.84 0.84
CA ARG A 160 -10.66 5.62 1.67
C ARG A 160 -9.48 4.78 2.11
N GLY A 161 -9.75 3.55 2.57
CA GLY A 161 -8.70 2.59 2.93
C GLY A 161 -7.76 2.27 1.77
N PHE A 162 -8.27 2.16 0.56
CA PHE A 162 -7.47 2.00 -0.67
C PHE A 162 -6.60 3.24 -0.93
N LEU A 163 -7.17 4.44 -0.93
CA LEU A 163 -6.44 5.69 -1.20
C LEU A 163 -5.32 5.93 -0.18
N VAL A 164 -5.62 5.76 1.10
CA VAL A 164 -4.64 5.90 2.18
C VAL A 164 -3.49 4.91 2.01
N ARG A 165 -3.79 3.62 1.81
CA ARG A 165 -2.76 2.57 1.67
C ARG A 165 -1.96 2.69 0.37
N SER A 166 -2.58 3.18 -0.70
CA SER A 166 -1.89 3.45 -1.97
C SER A 166 -1.14 4.79 -1.97
N GLY A 167 -1.20 5.53 -0.87
CA GLY A 167 -0.53 6.81 -0.71
C GLY A 167 -1.02 7.90 -1.65
N ILE A 168 -2.30 7.86 -2.02
CA ILE A 168 -2.90 8.81 -2.96
C ILE A 168 -3.45 10.00 -2.17
N PRO A 169 -2.93 11.23 -2.39
CA PRO A 169 -3.46 12.43 -1.76
C PRO A 169 -4.92 12.65 -2.15
N HIS A 170 -5.79 12.83 -1.16
CA HIS A 170 -7.21 13.09 -1.38
C HIS A 170 -7.82 13.90 -0.25
N ALA A 171 -8.79 14.75 -0.59
CA ALA A 171 -9.64 15.42 0.38
C ALA A 171 -10.82 14.52 0.73
N TRP A 172 -11.20 14.48 1.99
CA TRP A 172 -12.36 13.77 2.48
C TRP A 172 -13.45 14.73 2.91
N VAL A 173 -14.68 14.47 2.45
CA VAL A 173 -15.89 15.19 2.86
C VAL A 173 -16.88 14.19 3.44
N ASP A 174 -17.16 14.32 4.73
CA ASP A 174 -18.13 13.49 5.43
C ASP A 174 -19.54 14.05 5.23
N LEU A 175 -20.34 13.36 4.44
CA LEU A 175 -21.71 13.78 4.17
C LEU A 175 -22.62 13.72 5.42
N ASP A 176 -22.21 12.98 6.46
CA ASP A 176 -22.95 12.90 7.72
C ASP A 176 -22.72 14.13 8.61
N GLU A 177 -21.70 14.94 8.33
CA GLU A 177 -21.34 16.16 9.08
C GLU A 177 -21.76 17.45 8.32
N GLU A 178 -22.27 17.33 7.09
CA GLU A 178 -22.73 18.46 6.28
C GLU A 178 -24.16 18.86 6.60
N ASP A 179 -24.44 20.16 6.70
CA ASP A 179 -25.78 20.69 6.96
C ASP A 179 -26.76 20.38 5.80
N ASP A 180 -26.29 20.42 4.56
CA ASP A 180 -27.05 20.11 3.34
C ASP A 180 -26.22 19.29 2.34
N PRO A 181 -26.12 17.97 2.57
CA PRO A 181 -25.32 17.08 1.70
C PRO A 181 -25.90 16.97 0.28
N GLU A 182 -27.22 17.17 0.09
CA GLU A 182 -27.84 17.15 -1.25
C GLU A 182 -27.39 18.36 -2.06
N GLN A 183 -27.43 19.56 -1.46
CA GLN A 183 -26.97 20.79 -2.13
C GLN A 183 -25.46 20.71 -2.43
N LEU A 184 -24.68 20.13 -1.53
CA LEU A 184 -23.24 19.92 -1.75
C LEU A 184 -22.99 19.02 -2.98
N LEU A 185 -23.64 17.86 -3.05
CA LEU A 185 -23.50 16.93 -4.18
C LEU A 185 -24.05 17.48 -5.48
N ALA A 186 -25.13 18.28 -5.43
CA ALA A 186 -25.72 18.91 -6.61
C ALA A 186 -24.74 19.84 -7.36
N ARG A 187 -23.69 20.38 -6.70
CA ARG A 187 -22.61 21.16 -7.36
C ARG A 187 -21.88 20.36 -8.43
N TRP A 188 -21.85 19.06 -8.29
CA TRP A 188 -21.25 18.12 -9.25
C TRP A 188 -22.29 17.29 -10.03
N GLY A 189 -23.57 17.69 -9.96
CA GLY A 189 -24.67 16.98 -10.63
C GLY A 189 -25.00 15.61 -10.02
N CYS A 190 -24.60 15.37 -8.77
CA CYS A 190 -24.76 14.10 -8.06
C CYS A 190 -25.91 14.16 -7.04
N ARG A 191 -26.41 12.98 -6.66
CA ARG A 191 -27.45 12.78 -5.62
C ARG A 191 -26.86 11.94 -4.48
N LEU A 192 -27.51 11.91 -3.33
CA LEU A 192 -27.10 11.06 -2.18
C LEU A 192 -26.99 9.57 -2.55
N THR A 193 -27.84 9.09 -3.46
CA THR A 193 -27.81 7.70 -3.95
C THR A 193 -26.57 7.36 -4.77
N ASP A 194 -25.85 8.38 -5.25
CA ASP A 194 -24.64 8.23 -6.04
C ASP A 194 -23.38 8.11 -5.17
N ALA A 195 -23.53 8.35 -3.84
CA ALA A 195 -22.42 8.25 -2.89
C ALA A 195 -21.99 6.78 -2.64
N PRO A 196 -20.66 6.54 -2.41
CA PRO A 196 -19.59 7.53 -2.41
C PRO A 196 -19.30 8.11 -3.80
N VAL A 197 -19.10 9.42 -3.86
CA VAL A 197 -18.73 10.11 -5.09
C VAL A 197 -17.24 10.46 -5.02
N VAL A 198 -16.52 10.21 -6.11
CA VAL A 198 -15.11 10.62 -6.24
C VAL A 198 -15.02 11.67 -7.33
N VAL A 199 -14.63 12.87 -6.95
CA VAL A 199 -14.43 14.00 -7.86
C VAL A 199 -12.94 14.16 -8.14
N SER A 200 -12.56 14.06 -9.40
CA SER A 200 -11.19 14.32 -9.88
C SER A 200 -11.19 15.50 -10.86
N ALA A 201 -10.02 15.98 -11.23
CA ALA A 201 -9.89 17.04 -12.23
C ALA A 201 -10.41 16.64 -13.64
N THR A 202 -10.55 15.34 -13.92
CA THR A 202 -10.89 14.81 -15.25
C THR A 202 -12.22 14.06 -15.30
N ALA A 203 -12.78 13.66 -14.15
CA ALA A 203 -14.04 12.92 -14.10
C ALA A 203 -14.68 12.96 -12.71
N ILE A 204 -15.98 12.68 -12.70
CA ILE A 204 -16.77 12.39 -11.49
C ILE A 204 -17.16 10.92 -11.57
N LEU A 205 -16.80 10.16 -10.55
CA LEU A 205 -17.09 8.73 -10.45
C LEU A 205 -18.17 8.50 -9.38
N HIS A 206 -19.19 7.73 -9.73
CA HIS A 206 -20.31 7.39 -8.85
C HIS A 206 -20.12 5.99 -8.32
N ARG A 207 -20.06 5.83 -7.00
CA ARG A 207 -19.87 4.54 -6.31
C ARG A 207 -18.75 3.68 -6.92
N PRO A 208 -17.55 4.29 -7.21
CA PRO A 208 -16.51 3.51 -7.85
C PRO A 208 -15.98 2.44 -6.90
N THR A 209 -15.64 1.30 -7.47
CA THR A 209 -14.81 0.30 -6.79
C THR A 209 -13.35 0.78 -6.72
N PRO A 210 -12.52 0.25 -5.82
CA PRO A 210 -11.07 0.52 -5.82
C PRO A 210 -10.41 0.25 -7.19
N GLY A 211 -10.85 -0.79 -7.90
CA GLY A 211 -10.34 -1.14 -9.23
C GLY A 211 -10.66 -0.08 -10.28
N GLU A 212 -11.91 0.39 -10.36
CA GLU A 212 -12.33 1.46 -11.28
C GLU A 212 -11.61 2.78 -10.98
N LEU A 213 -11.47 3.10 -9.67
CA LEU A 213 -10.72 4.28 -9.26
C LEU A 213 -9.25 4.17 -9.65
N ALA A 214 -8.63 3.02 -9.42
CA ALA A 214 -7.24 2.78 -9.81
C ALA A 214 -7.02 2.85 -11.32
N GLN A 215 -7.94 2.31 -12.10
CA GLN A 215 -7.90 2.41 -13.57
C GLN A 215 -7.99 3.87 -14.02
N HIS A 216 -8.89 4.65 -13.41
CA HIS A 216 -9.00 6.08 -13.66
C HIS A 216 -7.71 6.83 -13.32
N LEU A 217 -7.08 6.49 -12.21
CA LEU A 217 -5.82 7.10 -11.74
C LEU A 217 -4.58 6.56 -12.49
N GLY A 218 -4.74 5.54 -13.34
CA GLY A 218 -3.63 4.94 -14.11
C GLY A 218 -2.67 4.11 -13.26
N LEU A 219 -3.16 3.50 -12.18
CA LEU A 219 -2.37 2.66 -11.27
C LEU A 219 -2.30 1.19 -11.68
N THR A 220 -3.28 0.72 -12.48
CA THR A 220 -3.39 -0.66 -12.93
C THR A 220 -2.28 -1.02 -13.93
N TYR A 221 -1.97 -2.31 -14.02
CA TYR A 221 -1.03 -2.82 -15.02
C TYR A 221 -1.52 -2.48 -16.44
N ARG A 222 -0.57 -2.08 -17.28
CA ARG A 222 -0.83 -1.91 -18.71
C ARG A 222 0.09 -2.85 -19.45
N GLU A 223 -0.51 -3.77 -20.18
CA GLU A 223 0.22 -4.66 -21.06
C GLU A 223 0.88 -3.84 -22.18
N VAL A 224 2.18 -4.04 -22.36
CA VAL A 224 2.92 -3.53 -23.50
C VAL A 224 3.24 -4.73 -24.40
N PRO A 225 2.72 -4.81 -25.62
CA PRO A 225 2.97 -5.94 -26.50
C PRO A 225 4.46 -6.25 -26.65
N GLY A 226 4.83 -7.50 -26.44
CA GLY A 226 6.23 -7.96 -26.52
C GLY A 226 7.10 -7.62 -25.31
N SER A 227 6.57 -7.01 -24.25
CA SER A 227 7.32 -6.82 -23.01
C SER A 227 7.27 -8.09 -22.15
N SER A 228 8.41 -8.41 -21.58
CA SER A 228 8.55 -9.49 -20.58
C SER A 228 9.43 -9.01 -19.45
N PHE A 229 9.33 -9.67 -18.31
CA PHE A 229 10.12 -9.35 -17.13
C PHE A 229 11.07 -10.49 -16.77
N ASP A 230 12.25 -10.13 -16.25
CA ASP A 230 13.13 -11.11 -15.64
C ASP A 230 12.51 -11.67 -14.36
N LEU A 231 11.83 -10.79 -13.61
CA LEU A 231 11.20 -11.12 -12.33
C LEU A 231 9.80 -10.49 -12.21
N VAL A 232 8.80 -11.34 -11.98
CA VAL A 232 7.48 -10.91 -11.50
C VAL A 232 7.32 -11.29 -10.04
N VAL A 233 6.97 -10.32 -9.21
CA VAL A 233 6.66 -10.52 -7.79
C VAL A 233 5.15 -10.41 -7.59
N VAL A 234 4.51 -11.42 -7.00
CA VAL A 234 3.08 -11.42 -6.73
C VAL A 234 2.85 -11.11 -5.25
N GLY A 235 2.34 -9.92 -4.97
CA GLY A 235 2.13 -9.37 -3.64
C GLY A 235 3.18 -8.34 -3.25
N ALA A 236 2.72 -7.18 -2.73
CA ALA A 236 3.55 -6.07 -2.26
C ALA A 236 3.56 -5.94 -0.73
N GLY A 237 3.51 -7.06 -0.01
CA GLY A 237 3.84 -7.12 1.42
C GLY A 237 5.35 -7.02 1.66
N PRO A 238 5.83 -7.13 2.91
CA PRO A 238 7.26 -6.98 3.23
C PRO A 238 8.19 -7.90 2.43
N ALA A 239 7.78 -9.15 2.18
CA ALA A 239 8.57 -10.09 1.36
C ALA A 239 8.66 -9.64 -0.10
N GLY A 240 7.51 -9.28 -0.69
CA GLY A 240 7.46 -8.83 -2.08
C GLY A 240 8.16 -7.48 -2.30
N LEU A 241 8.02 -6.53 -1.37
CA LEU A 241 8.74 -5.26 -1.44
C LEU A 241 10.26 -5.46 -1.33
N ALA A 242 10.72 -6.36 -0.44
CA ALA A 242 12.15 -6.71 -0.37
C ALA A 242 12.63 -7.35 -1.67
N ALA A 243 11.89 -8.32 -2.22
CA ALA A 243 12.20 -8.92 -3.52
C ALA A 243 12.26 -7.87 -4.63
N SER A 244 11.35 -6.88 -4.62
CA SER A 244 11.32 -5.79 -5.61
C SER A 244 12.54 -4.87 -5.50
N VAL A 245 12.94 -4.52 -4.27
CA VAL A 245 14.13 -3.70 -4.01
C VAL A 245 15.38 -4.42 -4.51
N TYR A 246 15.57 -5.67 -4.12
CA TYR A 246 16.77 -6.44 -4.50
C TYR A 246 16.77 -6.77 -5.99
N GLY A 247 15.66 -7.23 -6.56
CA GLY A 247 15.55 -7.53 -7.99
C GLY A 247 15.93 -6.32 -8.87
N ALA A 248 15.36 -5.16 -8.56
CA ALA A 248 15.68 -3.94 -9.31
C ALA A 248 17.10 -3.43 -9.05
N SER A 249 17.60 -3.46 -7.80
CA SER A 249 18.95 -3.01 -7.49
C SER A 249 20.05 -3.87 -8.12
N GLU A 250 19.76 -5.15 -8.37
CA GLU A 250 20.65 -6.11 -9.01
C GLU A 250 20.44 -6.21 -10.53
N GLY A 251 19.64 -5.30 -11.11
CA GLY A 251 19.52 -5.11 -12.55
C GLY A 251 18.46 -5.96 -13.25
N LEU A 252 17.62 -6.70 -12.51
CA LEU A 252 16.50 -7.43 -13.11
C LEU A 252 15.36 -6.47 -13.51
N SER A 253 14.80 -6.65 -14.68
CA SER A 253 13.53 -6.01 -15.06
C SER A 253 12.42 -6.59 -14.17
N THR A 254 12.03 -5.81 -13.14
CA THR A 254 11.17 -6.28 -12.04
C THR A 254 9.82 -5.57 -12.05
N VAL A 255 8.72 -6.35 -12.01
CA VAL A 255 7.37 -5.84 -11.77
C VAL A 255 6.74 -6.54 -10.57
N THR A 256 6.05 -5.76 -9.75
CA THR A 256 5.29 -6.26 -8.59
C THR A 256 3.80 -6.04 -8.84
N LEU A 257 3.02 -7.11 -8.69
CA LEU A 257 1.57 -7.15 -8.89
C LEU A 257 0.90 -7.29 -7.52
N GLU A 258 0.14 -6.28 -7.10
CA GLU A 258 -0.51 -6.25 -5.79
C GLU A 258 -2.03 -6.13 -5.96
N ALA A 259 -2.76 -7.08 -5.39
CA ALA A 259 -4.21 -7.17 -5.57
C ALA A 259 -5.01 -6.05 -4.88
N VAL A 260 -4.51 -5.54 -3.76
CA VAL A 260 -5.28 -4.61 -2.91
C VAL A 260 -4.53 -3.29 -2.71
N ALA A 261 -3.45 -3.32 -1.96
CA ALA A 261 -2.65 -2.14 -1.66
C ALA A 261 -1.27 -2.52 -1.12
N VAL A 262 -0.28 -1.69 -1.41
CA VAL A 262 1.11 -1.86 -0.97
C VAL A 262 1.22 -1.95 0.55
N GLY A 263 2.13 -2.81 1.03
CA GLY A 263 2.40 -3.04 2.45
C GLY A 263 1.79 -4.32 3.01
N GLY A 264 0.82 -4.91 2.30
CA GLY A 264 0.15 -6.13 2.76
C GLY A 264 -0.38 -5.99 4.19
N GLN A 265 -0.35 -7.06 4.97
CA GLN A 265 -0.81 -7.03 6.36
C GLN A 265 0.07 -6.16 7.28
N ALA A 266 1.38 -6.07 7.00
CA ALA A 266 2.26 -5.21 7.78
C ALA A 266 1.87 -3.73 7.65
N GLY A 267 1.43 -3.29 6.45
CA GLY A 267 0.95 -1.94 6.19
C GLY A 267 -0.24 -1.52 7.04
N THR A 268 -1.02 -2.47 7.54
CA THR A 268 -2.18 -2.20 8.42
C THR A 268 -1.81 -2.10 9.91
N SER A 269 -0.54 -2.35 10.28
CA SER A 269 -0.09 -2.24 11.67
C SER A 269 0.15 -0.78 12.04
N SER A 270 -0.47 -0.33 13.11
CA SER A 270 -0.29 1.04 13.62
C SER A 270 1.15 1.32 14.05
N ARG A 271 1.85 0.31 14.56
CA ARG A 271 3.23 0.41 15.03
C ARG A 271 3.92 -0.96 15.05
N ILE A 272 5.08 -1.03 14.41
CA ILE A 272 5.98 -2.18 14.40
C ILE A 272 7.17 -1.80 15.29
N GLU A 273 7.26 -2.37 16.49
CA GLU A 273 8.27 -2.00 17.50
C GLU A 273 9.54 -2.86 17.41
N ASN A 274 9.47 -4.02 16.76
CA ASN A 274 10.53 -5.02 16.70
C ASN A 274 11.19 -5.11 15.32
N TYR A 275 11.08 -4.08 14.48
CA TYR A 275 11.82 -4.00 13.23
C TYR A 275 13.14 -3.25 13.46
N LEU A 276 14.26 -3.89 13.05
CA LEU A 276 15.60 -3.36 13.27
C LEU A 276 15.79 -1.99 12.61
N GLY A 277 16.43 -1.05 13.33
CA GLY A 277 16.72 0.30 12.85
C GLY A 277 15.69 1.36 13.25
N PHE A 278 14.59 0.98 13.90
CA PHE A 278 13.54 1.89 14.37
C PHE A 278 13.37 1.82 15.89
N PRO A 279 14.21 2.50 16.67
CA PRO A 279 14.19 2.39 18.14
C PRO A 279 12.90 2.91 18.78
N GLN A 280 12.16 3.74 18.07
CA GLN A 280 10.84 4.26 18.50
C GLN A 280 9.67 3.48 17.86
N GLY A 281 9.96 2.41 17.10
CA GLY A 281 9.00 1.76 16.23
C GLY A 281 8.71 2.59 14.97
N VAL A 282 8.02 1.97 14.02
CA VAL A 282 7.58 2.59 12.75
C VAL A 282 6.16 2.12 12.46
N SER A 283 5.31 2.95 11.87
CA SER A 283 4.02 2.49 11.39
C SER A 283 4.22 1.52 10.21
N GLY A 284 3.34 0.54 10.07
CA GLY A 284 3.43 -0.40 8.95
C GLY A 284 3.27 0.31 7.61
N ASN A 285 2.44 1.34 7.57
CA ASN A 285 2.24 2.15 6.37
C ASN A 285 3.51 2.95 6.01
N ASP A 286 4.17 3.61 6.97
CA ASP A 286 5.42 4.34 6.71
C ASP A 286 6.54 3.40 6.24
N LEU A 287 6.62 2.21 6.83
CA LEU A 287 7.61 1.21 6.40
C LEU A 287 7.34 0.76 4.96
N ALA A 288 6.07 0.48 4.61
CA ALA A 288 5.67 0.09 3.27
C ALA A 288 5.91 1.20 2.24
N ASP A 289 5.59 2.45 2.59
CA ASP A 289 5.83 3.61 1.74
C ASP A 289 7.30 3.82 1.43
N ARG A 290 8.16 3.71 2.45
CA ARG A 290 9.61 3.81 2.27
C ARG A 290 10.15 2.69 1.38
N ALA A 291 9.69 1.45 1.60
CA ALA A 291 10.11 0.29 0.83
C ALA A 291 9.63 0.37 -0.63
N SER A 292 8.39 0.76 -0.88
CA SER A 292 7.87 0.93 -2.24
C SER A 292 8.57 2.07 -2.99
N THR A 293 8.81 3.19 -2.30
CA THR A 293 9.59 4.31 -2.83
C THR A 293 11.01 3.86 -3.21
N GLN A 294 11.67 3.08 -2.34
CA GLN A 294 12.99 2.55 -2.59
C GLN A 294 13.01 1.62 -3.80
N ALA A 295 12.07 0.67 -3.88
CA ALA A 295 11.97 -0.26 -5.01
C ALA A 295 11.76 0.48 -6.35
N GLN A 296 10.85 1.45 -6.37
CA GLN A 296 10.55 2.25 -7.56
C GLN A 296 11.73 3.15 -7.98
N ARG A 297 12.45 3.75 -7.01
CA ARG A 297 13.68 4.51 -7.29
C ARG A 297 14.74 3.64 -7.97
N LEU A 298 14.85 2.38 -7.56
CA LEU A 298 15.81 1.44 -8.14
C LEU A 298 15.35 0.85 -9.48
N GLY A 299 14.13 1.14 -9.92
CA GLY A 299 13.61 0.74 -11.23
C GLY A 299 12.52 -0.33 -11.23
N ALA A 300 12.12 -0.85 -10.06
CA ALA A 300 10.98 -1.75 -9.99
C ALA A 300 9.68 -1.04 -10.36
N ARG A 301 8.78 -1.72 -11.07
CA ARG A 301 7.41 -1.27 -11.28
C ARG A 301 6.50 -1.91 -10.22
N ILE A 302 5.66 -1.12 -9.58
CA ILE A 302 4.65 -1.62 -8.62
C ILE A 302 3.29 -1.20 -9.15
N THR A 303 2.40 -2.16 -9.36
CA THR A 303 1.03 -1.95 -9.85
C THR A 303 0.02 -2.44 -8.83
N ASN A 304 -0.94 -1.59 -8.47
CA ASN A 304 -2.02 -1.91 -7.52
C ASN A 304 -3.27 -1.03 -7.76
N PRO A 305 -4.48 -1.60 -7.73
CA PRO A 305 -4.77 -3.01 -7.58
C PRO A 305 -4.53 -3.77 -8.89
N CYS A 306 -3.91 -4.94 -8.76
CA CYS A 306 -3.63 -5.82 -9.88
C CYS A 306 -3.70 -7.27 -9.38
N GLU A 307 -4.83 -7.92 -9.56
CA GLU A 307 -5.10 -9.26 -9.03
C GLU A 307 -4.64 -10.32 -10.03
N VAL A 308 -3.73 -11.20 -9.60
CA VAL A 308 -3.31 -12.38 -10.34
C VAL A 308 -4.29 -13.52 -10.03
N VAL A 309 -4.84 -14.14 -11.07
CA VAL A 309 -5.84 -15.20 -10.95
C VAL A 309 -5.33 -16.58 -11.37
N SER A 310 -4.24 -16.65 -12.13
CA SER A 310 -3.59 -17.93 -12.45
C SER A 310 -2.10 -17.78 -12.74
N LEU A 311 -1.37 -18.88 -12.61
CA LEU A 311 0.02 -19.03 -13.00
C LEU A 311 0.15 -20.29 -13.86
N ARG A 312 0.75 -20.17 -15.04
CA ARG A 312 1.08 -21.31 -15.90
C ARG A 312 2.50 -21.19 -16.39
N THR A 313 3.12 -22.32 -16.67
CA THR A 313 4.46 -22.37 -17.28
C THR A 313 4.32 -22.92 -18.70
N ASP A 314 4.87 -22.22 -19.66
CA ASP A 314 4.84 -22.59 -21.08
C ASP A 314 6.20 -22.29 -21.72
N ALA A 315 6.81 -23.32 -22.35
CA ALA A 315 8.08 -23.21 -23.07
C ALA A 315 9.21 -22.49 -22.29
N GLY A 316 9.28 -22.68 -20.97
CA GLY A 316 10.29 -22.06 -20.09
C GLY A 316 9.95 -20.64 -19.63
N TRP A 317 8.80 -20.13 -20.00
CA TRP A 317 8.25 -18.87 -19.50
C TRP A 317 7.14 -19.12 -18.49
N HIS A 318 7.05 -18.27 -17.50
CA HIS A 318 5.92 -18.19 -16.60
C HIS A 318 4.96 -17.11 -17.07
N VAL A 319 3.69 -17.43 -17.21
CA VAL A 319 2.66 -16.48 -17.60
C VAL A 319 1.66 -16.34 -16.48
N LEU A 320 1.56 -15.13 -15.96
CA LEU A 320 0.57 -14.78 -14.94
C LEU A 320 -0.63 -14.14 -15.64
N GLU A 321 -1.83 -14.62 -15.37
CA GLU A 321 -3.08 -14.05 -15.85
C GLU A 321 -3.69 -13.15 -14.79
N LEU A 322 -4.11 -11.97 -15.19
CA LEU A 322 -4.74 -10.98 -14.32
C LEU A 322 -6.27 -11.08 -14.40
N ALA A 323 -6.95 -10.59 -13.39
CA ALA A 323 -8.42 -10.60 -13.33
C ALA A 323 -9.10 -9.85 -14.49
N ASP A 324 -8.39 -8.90 -15.13
CA ASP A 324 -8.86 -8.18 -16.32
C ASP A 324 -8.57 -8.91 -17.65
N GLY A 325 -7.99 -10.11 -17.60
CA GLY A 325 -7.59 -10.91 -18.75
C GLY A 325 -6.22 -10.59 -19.35
N SER A 326 -5.52 -9.57 -18.84
CA SER A 326 -4.15 -9.25 -19.25
C SER A 326 -3.18 -10.37 -18.84
N GLN A 327 -2.09 -10.53 -19.60
CA GLN A 327 -1.06 -11.53 -19.32
C GLN A 327 0.29 -10.86 -19.04
N VAL A 328 1.02 -11.40 -18.07
CA VAL A 328 2.34 -10.91 -17.67
C VAL A 328 3.36 -12.05 -17.81
N PRO A 329 4.17 -12.07 -18.88
CA PRO A 329 5.22 -13.07 -19.05
C PRO A 329 6.44 -12.73 -18.20
N ALA A 330 7.01 -13.77 -17.56
CA ALA A 330 8.16 -13.67 -16.70
C ALA A 330 9.15 -14.83 -16.90
N ARG A 331 10.44 -14.58 -16.68
CA ARG A 331 11.48 -15.61 -16.63
C ARG A 331 11.52 -16.28 -15.24
N ALA A 332 11.21 -15.52 -14.20
CA ALA A 332 11.09 -16.03 -12.83
C ALA A 332 9.94 -15.33 -12.10
N VAL A 333 9.35 -16.03 -11.13
CA VAL A 333 8.23 -15.53 -10.32
C VAL A 333 8.54 -15.72 -8.83
N ILE A 334 8.28 -14.69 -8.01
CA ILE A 334 8.24 -14.83 -6.55
C ILE A 334 6.81 -14.65 -6.08
N VAL A 335 6.23 -15.72 -5.52
CA VAL A 335 4.93 -15.71 -4.85
C VAL A 335 5.12 -15.16 -3.43
N ALA A 336 4.63 -13.95 -3.19
CA ALA A 336 4.73 -13.22 -1.93
C ALA A 336 3.35 -12.73 -1.45
N THR A 337 2.29 -13.47 -1.81
CA THR A 337 0.87 -13.13 -1.58
C THR A 337 0.47 -13.13 -0.10
N GLY A 338 1.35 -13.63 0.77
CA GLY A 338 1.13 -13.64 2.20
C GLY A 338 -0.01 -14.58 2.62
N ALA A 339 -0.78 -14.15 3.61
CA ALA A 339 -1.89 -14.93 4.13
C ALA A 339 -3.09 -14.02 4.40
N GLN A 340 -4.32 -14.57 4.33
CA GLN A 340 -5.56 -13.84 4.60
C GLN A 340 -6.02 -14.06 6.03
N TYR A 341 -6.69 -13.07 6.62
CA TYR A 341 -7.24 -13.20 7.96
C TYR A 341 -8.31 -14.27 8.05
N ARG A 342 -8.24 -15.08 9.10
CA ARG A 342 -9.31 -15.99 9.45
C ARG A 342 -10.52 -15.24 9.96
N ARG A 343 -11.70 -15.70 9.55
CA ARG A 343 -12.99 -15.24 10.04
C ARG A 343 -13.50 -16.22 11.08
N PRO A 344 -14.03 -15.75 12.23
CA PRO A 344 -14.81 -16.62 13.12
C PRO A 344 -16.09 -17.08 12.40
N ASP A 345 -16.52 -18.28 12.70
CA ASP A 345 -17.81 -18.81 12.23
C ASP A 345 -18.96 -18.24 13.10
N VAL A 346 -19.28 -16.96 12.86
CA VAL A 346 -20.33 -16.22 13.55
C VAL A 346 -21.26 -15.62 12.51
N PRO A 347 -22.58 -15.91 12.54
CA PRO A 347 -23.53 -15.37 11.59
C PRO A 347 -23.51 -13.83 11.52
N GLY A 348 -23.56 -13.28 10.31
CA GLY A 348 -23.54 -11.83 10.09
C GLY A 348 -22.16 -11.18 10.27
N TRP A 349 -21.07 -11.98 10.29
CA TRP A 349 -19.72 -11.46 10.43
C TRP A 349 -19.28 -10.65 9.20
N ALA A 350 -19.48 -11.22 8.01
CA ALA A 350 -19.05 -10.61 6.75
C ALA A 350 -19.77 -9.29 6.45
N GLU A 351 -21.05 -9.20 6.79
CA GLU A 351 -21.88 -8.01 6.57
C GLU A 351 -21.47 -6.82 7.45
N ARG A 352 -20.71 -7.10 8.53
CA ARG A 352 -20.22 -6.06 9.45
C ARG A 352 -18.73 -5.78 9.32
N GLU A 353 -18.06 -6.41 8.37
CA GLU A 353 -16.66 -6.08 8.05
C GLU A 353 -16.55 -4.63 7.59
N ASN A 354 -15.58 -3.91 8.13
CA ASN A 354 -15.39 -2.46 8.00
C ASN A 354 -16.51 -1.59 8.62
N ASN A 355 -17.56 -2.21 9.19
CA ASN A 355 -18.66 -1.51 9.87
C ASN A 355 -18.84 -2.02 11.31
N GLY A 356 -17.74 -1.99 12.06
CA GLY A 356 -17.64 -2.46 13.44
C GLY A 356 -16.81 -3.74 13.60
N ILE A 357 -16.44 -4.44 12.51
CA ILE A 357 -15.49 -5.55 12.53
C ILE A 357 -14.27 -5.18 11.70
N HIS A 358 -13.09 -5.27 12.32
CA HIS A 358 -11.81 -4.88 11.74
C HIS A 358 -10.76 -5.98 11.93
N TYR A 359 -9.80 -6.07 11.00
CA TYR A 359 -8.66 -7.00 11.05
C TYR A 359 -7.33 -6.26 11.27
N ALA A 360 -7.40 -4.95 11.45
CA ALA A 360 -6.26 -4.09 11.71
C ALA A 360 -6.66 -2.99 12.71
N ALA A 361 -5.69 -2.46 13.44
CA ALA A 361 -5.86 -1.32 14.32
C ALA A 361 -4.88 -0.22 13.87
N THR A 362 -5.29 0.56 12.88
CA THR A 362 -4.51 1.68 12.32
C THR A 362 -4.94 3.03 12.91
N GLN A 363 -4.30 4.10 12.47
CA GLN A 363 -4.69 5.45 12.89
C GLN A 363 -6.14 5.79 12.47
N THR A 364 -6.62 5.23 11.37
CA THR A 364 -7.99 5.43 10.88
C THR A 364 -9.01 4.84 11.86
N GLU A 365 -8.87 3.55 12.19
CA GLU A 365 -9.76 2.88 13.15
C GLU A 365 -9.58 3.46 14.56
N GLY A 366 -8.34 3.80 14.93
CA GLY A 366 -8.06 4.43 16.23
C GLY A 366 -8.73 5.80 16.42
N ARG A 367 -8.89 6.58 15.35
CA ARG A 367 -9.66 7.84 15.37
C ARG A 367 -11.16 7.58 15.38
N LEU A 368 -11.62 6.66 14.53
CA LEU A 368 -13.04 6.32 14.39
C LEU A 368 -13.66 5.84 15.73
N TRP A 369 -12.90 5.06 16.49
CA TRP A 369 -13.37 4.43 17.72
C TRP A 369 -12.80 5.06 18.99
N ALA A 370 -12.14 6.22 18.90
CA ALA A 370 -11.56 6.89 20.07
C ALA A 370 -12.56 7.03 21.23
N GLY A 371 -12.15 6.61 22.42
CA GLY A 371 -12.99 6.65 23.63
C GLY A 371 -14.10 5.61 23.70
N ALA A 372 -14.28 4.77 22.68
CA ALA A 372 -15.32 3.74 22.67
C ALA A 372 -14.88 2.47 23.42
N ARG A 373 -15.86 1.63 23.78
CA ARG A 373 -15.63 0.27 24.26
C ARG A 373 -15.48 -0.66 23.06
N VAL A 374 -14.35 -1.39 22.97
CA VAL A 374 -14.01 -2.24 21.83
C VAL A 374 -13.53 -3.61 22.27
N GLY A 375 -13.75 -4.62 21.42
CA GLY A 375 -13.24 -5.98 21.60
C GLY A 375 -12.00 -6.24 20.76
N VAL A 376 -11.02 -6.98 21.29
CA VAL A 376 -9.89 -7.53 20.53
C VAL A 376 -9.93 -9.05 20.66
N ILE A 377 -10.15 -9.77 19.55
CA ILE A 377 -10.20 -11.24 19.55
C ILE A 377 -8.82 -11.77 19.14
N GLY A 378 -8.18 -12.52 20.02
CA GLY A 378 -6.90 -13.16 19.79
C GLY A 378 -5.91 -12.99 20.93
N GLY A 379 -4.98 -13.93 21.05
CA GLY A 379 -3.98 -13.97 22.13
C GLY A 379 -2.53 -13.76 21.68
N GLY A 380 -2.27 -13.48 20.40
CA GLY A 380 -0.93 -13.29 19.86
C GLY A 380 -0.43 -11.84 19.93
N ASN A 381 0.83 -11.62 19.50
CA ASN A 381 1.48 -10.30 19.52
C ASN A 381 0.68 -9.22 18.79
N SER A 382 0.07 -9.55 17.66
CA SER A 382 -0.75 -8.59 16.89
C SER A 382 -1.97 -8.10 17.71
N ALA A 383 -2.63 -9.02 18.42
CA ALA A 383 -3.74 -8.66 19.30
C ALA A 383 -3.27 -7.77 20.47
N GLY A 384 -2.12 -8.08 21.07
CA GLY A 384 -1.54 -7.28 22.15
C GLY A 384 -1.15 -5.87 21.70
N GLN A 385 -0.52 -5.74 20.54
CA GLN A 385 -0.17 -4.43 19.98
C GLN A 385 -1.42 -3.61 19.66
N ALA A 386 -2.46 -4.24 19.08
CA ALA A 386 -3.72 -3.58 18.80
C ALA A 386 -4.43 -3.11 20.07
N ALA A 387 -4.48 -3.94 21.11
CA ALA A 387 -5.09 -3.59 22.41
C ALA A 387 -4.42 -2.36 23.03
N LEU A 388 -3.09 -2.35 23.09
CA LEU A 388 -2.32 -1.21 23.61
C LEU A 388 -2.50 0.06 22.76
N PHE A 389 -2.54 -0.08 21.45
CA PHE A 389 -2.78 1.05 20.57
C PHE A 389 -4.16 1.67 20.77
N LEU A 390 -5.22 0.85 20.81
CA LEU A 390 -6.59 1.30 21.03
C LEU A 390 -6.76 1.92 22.43
N ALA A 391 -6.19 1.32 23.47
CA ALA A 391 -6.14 1.90 24.80
C ALA A 391 -5.45 3.27 24.81
N GLY A 392 -4.36 3.43 24.03
CA GLY A 392 -3.69 4.72 23.81
C GLY A 392 -4.55 5.78 23.11
N LYS A 393 -5.64 5.38 22.43
CA LYS A 393 -6.68 6.26 21.88
C LYS A 393 -7.85 6.51 22.82
N GLY A 394 -7.73 6.08 24.07
CA GLY A 394 -8.77 6.26 25.09
C GLY A 394 -9.85 5.18 25.09
N CYS A 395 -9.72 4.14 24.25
CA CYS A 395 -10.69 3.05 24.23
C CYS A 395 -10.64 2.22 25.53
N GLU A 396 -11.80 1.71 25.95
CA GLU A 396 -11.91 0.60 26.91
C GLU A 396 -11.84 -0.71 26.11
N VAL A 397 -10.82 -1.53 26.35
CA VAL A 397 -10.49 -2.66 25.48
C VAL A 397 -10.73 -3.99 26.18
N HIS A 398 -11.57 -4.86 25.63
CA HIS A 398 -11.78 -6.24 26.07
C HIS A 398 -11.01 -7.20 25.16
N VAL A 399 -9.95 -7.83 25.69
CA VAL A 399 -9.17 -8.83 24.93
C VAL A 399 -9.79 -10.22 25.14
N LEU A 400 -10.50 -10.71 24.13
CA LEU A 400 -11.23 -11.98 24.14
C LEU A 400 -10.31 -13.10 23.65
N ILE A 401 -9.94 -14.03 24.52
CA ILE A 401 -9.02 -15.12 24.18
C ILE A 401 -9.66 -16.49 24.47
N ARG A 402 -9.48 -17.41 23.52
CA ARG A 402 -9.96 -18.80 23.64
C ARG A 402 -9.17 -19.59 24.70
N GLY A 403 -7.89 -19.30 24.85
CA GLY A 403 -6.99 -19.96 25.77
C GLY A 403 -7.11 -19.47 27.21
N ASP A 404 -6.32 -20.09 28.09
CA ASP A 404 -6.31 -19.79 29.54
C ASP A 404 -5.61 -18.46 29.88
N GLY A 405 -4.79 -17.91 28.96
CA GLY A 405 -4.03 -16.68 29.14
C GLY A 405 -3.18 -16.34 27.93
N LEU A 406 -2.46 -15.22 28.00
CA LEU A 406 -1.66 -14.67 26.91
C LEU A 406 -0.28 -15.31 26.78
N ALA A 407 0.24 -15.95 27.83
CA ALA A 407 1.64 -16.39 27.94
C ALA A 407 2.07 -17.42 26.86
N SER A 408 1.12 -18.18 26.30
CA SER A 408 1.40 -19.22 25.30
C SER A 408 1.72 -18.67 23.91
N SER A 409 1.31 -17.43 23.60
CA SER A 409 1.34 -16.90 22.23
C SER A 409 1.74 -15.42 22.13
N MET A 410 1.93 -14.74 23.26
CA MET A 410 2.29 -13.32 23.31
C MET A 410 3.66 -13.10 23.98
N SER A 411 4.41 -12.15 23.45
CA SER A 411 5.70 -11.75 24.02
C SER A 411 5.54 -11.13 25.41
N ARG A 412 6.44 -11.45 26.33
CA ARG A 412 6.38 -11.03 27.74
C ARG A 412 6.21 -9.52 27.91
N TYR A 413 6.96 -8.72 27.15
CA TYR A 413 6.89 -7.26 27.25
C TYR A 413 5.50 -6.69 26.91
N LEU A 414 4.74 -7.33 25.99
CA LEU A 414 3.36 -6.94 25.68
C LEU A 414 2.42 -7.28 26.82
N ILE A 415 2.59 -8.48 27.41
CA ILE A 415 1.78 -8.93 28.55
C ILE A 415 1.96 -7.95 29.70
N ASP A 416 3.19 -7.61 30.08
CA ASP A 416 3.48 -6.69 31.17
C ASP A 416 2.85 -5.30 30.97
N ARG A 417 2.82 -4.82 29.71
CA ARG A 417 2.16 -3.55 29.35
C ARG A 417 0.63 -3.64 29.41
N ILE A 418 0.06 -4.76 28.95
CA ILE A 418 -1.40 -5.00 29.01
C ILE A 418 -1.85 -5.07 30.46
N ASP A 419 -1.15 -5.83 31.31
CA ASP A 419 -1.48 -6.00 32.72
C ASP A 419 -1.38 -4.67 33.51
N SER A 420 -0.56 -3.73 33.02
CA SER A 420 -0.38 -2.42 33.68
C SER A 420 -1.36 -1.34 33.19
N ASP A 421 -2.10 -1.54 32.08
CA ASP A 421 -3.04 -0.55 31.56
C ASP A 421 -4.47 -0.82 32.07
N PRO A 422 -5.04 0.06 32.95
CA PRO A 422 -6.36 -0.15 33.54
C PRO A 422 -7.52 -0.11 32.56
N ARG A 423 -7.29 0.31 31.31
CA ARG A 423 -8.30 0.33 30.23
C ARG A 423 -8.39 -1.00 29.49
N ILE A 424 -7.49 -1.95 29.76
CA ILE A 424 -7.47 -3.24 29.06
C ILE A 424 -7.91 -4.34 30.04
N THR A 425 -8.95 -5.06 29.66
CA THR A 425 -9.45 -6.23 30.39
C THR A 425 -9.22 -7.49 29.57
N VAL A 426 -8.48 -8.45 30.09
CA VAL A 426 -8.28 -9.75 29.44
C VAL A 426 -9.37 -10.72 29.89
N GLU A 427 -10.08 -11.30 28.92
CA GLU A 427 -11.19 -12.23 29.08
C GLU A 427 -10.77 -13.64 28.60
N PRO A 428 -10.19 -14.48 29.45
CA PRO A 428 -9.76 -15.83 29.08
C PRO A 428 -10.97 -16.77 28.86
N ARG A 429 -10.76 -17.82 28.08
CA ARG A 429 -11.79 -18.84 27.74
C ARG A 429 -13.08 -18.22 27.23
N THR A 430 -12.97 -17.17 26.39
CA THR A 430 -14.12 -16.39 25.92
C THR A 430 -14.14 -16.35 24.39
N GLU A 431 -15.28 -16.71 23.81
CA GLU A 431 -15.51 -16.71 22.37
C GLU A 431 -16.76 -15.91 22.01
N VAL A 432 -16.71 -15.16 20.89
CA VAL A 432 -17.89 -14.48 20.34
C VAL A 432 -18.79 -15.50 19.66
N ARG A 433 -20.11 -15.44 19.94
CA ARG A 433 -21.13 -16.32 19.37
C ARG A 433 -22.16 -15.60 18.52
N GLU A 434 -22.50 -14.36 18.86
CA GLU A 434 -23.52 -13.59 18.16
C GLU A 434 -23.08 -12.12 18.05
N LEU A 435 -23.54 -11.47 16.99
CA LEU A 435 -23.34 -10.05 16.74
C LEU A 435 -24.68 -9.32 16.81
N HIS A 436 -24.71 -8.18 17.47
CA HIS A 436 -25.91 -7.37 17.65
C HIS A 436 -25.72 -5.96 17.07
N GLY A 437 -26.81 -5.39 16.57
CA GLY A 437 -26.88 -4.06 15.97
C GLY A 437 -27.55 -4.07 14.61
N ASP A 438 -28.17 -2.98 14.24
CA ASP A 438 -28.84 -2.79 12.95
C ASP A 438 -27.87 -2.10 11.98
N GLY A 439 -27.38 -2.88 11.01
CA GLY A 439 -26.39 -2.44 10.03
C GLY A 439 -24.98 -2.17 10.59
N ARG A 440 -24.84 -1.79 11.86
CA ARG A 440 -23.58 -1.53 12.56
C ARG A 440 -23.49 -2.35 13.82
N LEU A 441 -22.27 -2.76 14.20
CA LEU A 441 -22.05 -3.47 15.45
C LEU A 441 -22.37 -2.56 16.65
N ALA A 442 -23.15 -3.06 17.60
CA ALA A 442 -23.47 -2.37 18.85
C ALA A 442 -23.14 -3.23 20.10
N ALA A 443 -23.19 -4.56 19.97
CA ALA A 443 -22.82 -5.48 21.01
C ALA A 443 -22.45 -6.85 20.43
N VAL A 444 -21.84 -7.69 21.25
CA VAL A 444 -21.60 -9.11 20.96
C VAL A 444 -22.12 -9.97 22.09
N THR A 445 -22.61 -11.17 21.80
CA THR A 445 -22.78 -12.21 22.81
C THR A 445 -21.51 -13.05 22.85
N VAL A 446 -20.88 -13.10 24.00
CA VAL A 446 -19.74 -13.97 24.27
C VAL A 446 -20.13 -15.18 25.08
N GLU A 447 -19.45 -16.30 24.86
CA GLU A 447 -19.60 -17.52 25.66
C GLU A 447 -18.32 -17.77 26.45
N ARG A 448 -18.47 -17.94 27.78
CA ARG A 448 -17.40 -18.44 28.65
C ARG A 448 -17.29 -19.95 28.45
N THR A 449 -16.32 -20.42 27.65
CA THR A 449 -16.21 -21.82 27.26
C THR A 449 -16.01 -22.78 28.43
N ALA A 450 -15.51 -22.30 29.58
CA ALA A 450 -15.35 -23.08 30.80
C ALA A 450 -16.67 -23.43 31.50
N THR A 451 -17.69 -22.59 31.37
CA THR A 451 -18.97 -22.71 32.07
C THR A 451 -20.18 -22.87 31.14
N GLY A 452 -19.98 -22.58 29.84
CA GLY A 452 -21.06 -22.46 28.87
C GLY A 452 -21.95 -21.23 29.07
N SER A 453 -21.62 -20.35 30.02
CA SER A 453 -22.42 -19.15 30.27
C SER A 453 -22.25 -18.14 29.13
N ARG A 454 -23.36 -17.50 28.74
CA ARG A 454 -23.36 -16.45 27.72
C ARG A 454 -23.62 -15.11 28.36
N GLU A 455 -22.91 -14.11 27.91
CA GLU A 455 -23.00 -12.74 28.36
C GLU A 455 -23.00 -11.79 27.16
N ARG A 456 -23.77 -10.71 27.26
CA ARG A 456 -23.78 -9.64 26.27
C ARG A 456 -22.77 -8.56 26.68
N LEU A 457 -21.84 -8.25 25.79
CA LEU A 457 -20.92 -7.14 25.92
C LEU A 457 -21.28 -6.05 24.90
N ASP A 458 -21.54 -4.85 25.39
CA ASP A 458 -21.78 -3.69 24.53
C ASP A 458 -20.43 -3.21 24.01
N LEU A 459 -20.14 -3.52 22.75
CA LEU A 459 -18.90 -3.20 22.05
C LEU A 459 -19.25 -2.47 20.74
N ALA A 460 -18.71 -1.28 20.57
CA ALA A 460 -18.91 -0.49 19.36
C ALA A 460 -18.14 -1.07 18.16
N ALA A 461 -17.02 -1.76 18.42
CA ALA A 461 -16.24 -2.45 17.40
C ALA A 461 -15.52 -3.68 17.95
N VAL A 462 -15.18 -4.59 17.05
CA VAL A 462 -14.37 -5.79 17.31
C VAL A 462 -13.20 -5.83 16.34
N PHE A 463 -12.01 -6.08 16.86
CA PHE A 463 -10.76 -6.23 16.11
C PHE A 463 -10.31 -7.70 16.17
N CYS A 464 -10.26 -8.37 15.02
CA CYS A 464 -10.08 -9.82 14.94
C CYS A 464 -8.65 -10.21 14.56
N PHE A 465 -7.93 -10.87 15.48
CA PHE A 465 -6.54 -11.31 15.30
C PHE A 465 -6.39 -12.82 15.60
N ILE A 466 -7.22 -13.68 14.98
CA ILE A 466 -7.25 -15.13 15.22
C ILE A 466 -6.38 -15.94 14.25
N GLY A 467 -5.47 -15.26 13.55
CA GLY A 467 -4.55 -15.87 12.61
C GLY A 467 -4.99 -15.70 11.15
N ALA A 468 -4.29 -16.41 10.26
CA ALA A 468 -4.46 -16.27 8.82
C ALA A 468 -4.37 -17.62 8.11
N VAL A 469 -4.89 -17.68 6.88
CA VAL A 469 -4.71 -18.76 5.90
C VAL A 469 -3.89 -18.25 4.72
N PRO A 470 -3.03 -19.08 4.11
CA PRO A 470 -2.21 -18.61 2.99
C PRO A 470 -3.08 -18.20 1.80
N ALA A 471 -2.68 -17.14 1.10
CA ALA A 471 -3.37 -16.65 -0.08
C ALA A 471 -2.89 -17.42 -1.33
N THR A 472 -3.28 -18.68 -1.43
CA THR A 472 -2.83 -19.64 -2.46
C THR A 472 -3.95 -20.16 -3.36
N SER A 473 -5.22 -19.75 -3.15
CA SER A 473 -6.36 -20.25 -3.92
C SER A 473 -6.24 -20.00 -5.44
N TRP A 474 -5.58 -18.94 -5.85
CA TRP A 474 -5.35 -18.58 -7.25
C TRP A 474 -4.34 -19.49 -7.96
N LEU A 475 -3.56 -20.27 -7.20
CA LEU A 475 -2.56 -21.18 -7.74
C LEU A 475 -3.17 -22.50 -8.27
N ASP A 476 -4.43 -22.79 -7.92
CA ASP A 476 -5.22 -23.94 -8.40
C ASP A 476 -4.42 -25.28 -8.45
N GLY A 477 -3.61 -25.52 -7.42
CA GLY A 477 -2.82 -26.75 -7.29
C GLY A 477 -1.57 -26.82 -8.19
N CYS A 478 -1.20 -25.76 -8.91
CA CYS A 478 0.04 -25.74 -9.71
C CYS A 478 1.30 -25.79 -8.84
N LEU A 479 1.23 -25.34 -7.58
CA LEU A 479 2.32 -25.42 -6.62
C LEU A 479 2.01 -26.44 -5.51
N ALA A 480 3.06 -27.17 -5.07
CA ALA A 480 2.96 -28.08 -3.94
C ALA A 480 2.73 -27.31 -2.64
N THR A 481 1.71 -27.72 -1.87
CA THR A 481 1.35 -27.10 -0.59
C THR A 481 1.36 -28.12 0.55
N ASP A 482 1.44 -27.63 1.79
CA ASP A 482 1.21 -28.44 2.97
C ASP A 482 -0.31 -28.68 3.22
N ASP A 483 -0.66 -29.42 4.27
CA ASP A 483 -2.03 -29.72 4.67
C ASP A 483 -2.84 -28.49 5.09
N LYS A 484 -2.20 -27.33 5.29
CA LYS A 484 -2.82 -26.04 5.61
C LYS A 484 -2.87 -25.07 4.44
N GLY A 485 -2.37 -25.51 3.27
CA GLY A 485 -2.34 -24.73 2.03
C GLY A 485 -1.12 -23.82 1.87
N PHE A 486 -0.11 -23.84 2.77
CA PHE A 486 1.12 -23.07 2.60
C PHE A 486 2.02 -23.69 1.54
N VAL A 487 2.64 -22.86 0.69
CA VAL A 487 3.53 -23.29 -0.39
C VAL A 487 4.80 -23.95 0.19
N ARG A 488 5.09 -25.18 -0.27
CA ARG A 488 6.33 -25.88 0.06
C ARG A 488 7.46 -25.44 -0.86
N THR A 489 8.66 -25.32 -0.29
CA THR A 489 9.86 -24.90 -1.02
C THR A 489 11.07 -25.76 -0.62
N ASP A 490 12.06 -25.77 -1.46
CA ASP A 490 13.39 -26.40 -1.24
C ASP A 490 13.33 -27.72 -0.44
N ARG A 491 13.76 -27.76 0.82
CA ARG A 491 13.84 -28.97 1.65
C ARG A 491 12.49 -29.60 2.03
N ASP A 492 11.41 -28.82 1.94
CA ASP A 492 10.07 -29.32 2.26
C ASP A 492 9.42 -30.06 1.08
N LEU A 493 10.09 -30.03 -0.09
CA LEU A 493 9.67 -30.77 -1.29
C LEU A 493 10.19 -32.20 -1.24
N GLY A 494 9.28 -33.15 -1.47
CA GLY A 494 9.63 -34.55 -1.64
C GLY A 494 9.79 -34.96 -3.11
N PRO A 495 10.37 -36.14 -3.41
CA PRO A 495 10.50 -36.61 -4.79
C PRO A 495 9.17 -36.67 -5.58
N ALA A 496 8.05 -36.85 -4.89
CA ALA A 496 6.73 -36.87 -5.51
C ALA A 496 6.23 -35.48 -5.93
N ASP A 497 6.83 -34.42 -5.42
CA ASP A 497 6.46 -33.04 -5.76
C ASP A 497 7.22 -32.56 -7.01
N LEU A 498 8.36 -33.20 -7.32
CA LEU A 498 9.24 -32.81 -8.41
C LEU A 498 8.86 -33.55 -9.70
N GLY A 499 8.53 -32.79 -10.73
CA GLY A 499 8.15 -33.33 -12.03
C GLY A 499 9.34 -33.41 -13.02
N LEU A 500 9.07 -33.84 -14.25
CA LEU A 500 10.08 -34.04 -15.31
C LEU A 500 10.94 -32.78 -15.63
N GLY A 501 10.46 -31.59 -15.33
CA GLY A 501 11.22 -30.36 -15.51
C GLY A 501 12.51 -30.31 -14.67
N TRP A 502 12.53 -30.94 -13.51
CA TRP A 502 13.68 -31.01 -12.63
C TRP A 502 14.77 -31.94 -13.17
N ASP A 503 14.37 -33.07 -13.76
CA ASP A 503 15.32 -34.01 -14.39
C ASP A 503 16.13 -33.33 -15.52
N ALA A 504 15.47 -32.45 -16.28
CA ALA A 504 16.10 -31.70 -17.35
C ALA A 504 17.08 -30.62 -16.87
N LEU A 505 16.84 -30.04 -15.69
CA LEU A 505 17.73 -29.04 -15.07
C LEU A 505 18.96 -29.64 -14.42
N GLY A 506 18.92 -30.92 -14.01
CA GLY A 506 20.05 -31.62 -13.39
C GLY A 506 20.52 -31.04 -12.04
N ARG A 507 19.62 -30.35 -11.33
CA ARG A 507 19.88 -29.76 -10.01
C ARG A 507 18.66 -29.91 -9.08
N ASP A 508 18.92 -29.83 -7.79
CA ASP A 508 17.88 -29.71 -6.77
C ASP A 508 17.23 -28.31 -6.75
N PRO A 509 16.03 -28.17 -6.14
CA PRO A 509 15.43 -26.87 -5.90
C PRO A 509 16.35 -25.94 -5.10
N LEU A 510 16.47 -24.70 -5.57
CA LEU A 510 17.22 -23.65 -4.89
C LEU A 510 16.48 -23.19 -3.61
N PRO A 511 17.12 -22.49 -2.69
CA PRO A 511 16.44 -21.90 -1.53
C PRO A 511 15.23 -21.09 -1.96
N TYR A 512 14.10 -21.32 -1.30
CA TYR A 512 12.77 -20.72 -1.61
C TYR A 512 12.14 -21.14 -2.95
N GLU A 513 12.77 -21.99 -3.76
CA GLU A 513 12.20 -22.48 -5.01
C GLU A 513 11.12 -23.53 -4.74
N THR A 514 10.01 -23.44 -5.46
CA THR A 514 8.87 -24.36 -5.35
C THR A 514 9.09 -25.64 -6.17
N ASN A 515 8.08 -26.48 -6.27
CA ASN A 515 8.09 -27.64 -7.17
C ASN A 515 8.10 -27.28 -8.67
N VAL A 516 7.93 -26.02 -9.02
CA VAL A 516 8.03 -25.52 -10.40
C VAL A 516 9.33 -24.72 -10.54
N PRO A 517 10.28 -25.14 -11.42
CA PRO A 517 11.53 -24.44 -11.63
C PRO A 517 11.32 -22.97 -11.99
N GLY A 518 12.08 -22.04 -11.38
CA GLY A 518 11.95 -20.60 -11.62
C GLY A 518 10.79 -19.92 -10.89
N VAL A 519 9.98 -20.70 -10.15
CA VAL A 519 8.94 -20.15 -9.28
C VAL A 519 9.36 -20.31 -7.83
N PHE A 520 9.38 -19.19 -7.11
CA PHE A 520 9.81 -19.10 -5.71
C PHE A 520 8.66 -18.66 -4.83
N ALA A 521 8.72 -18.94 -3.52
CA ALA A 521 7.75 -18.43 -2.55
C ALA A 521 8.47 -17.83 -1.34
N ALA A 522 8.01 -16.67 -0.85
CA ALA A 522 8.62 -15.96 0.26
C ALA A 522 7.57 -15.30 1.17
N GLY A 523 7.88 -15.19 2.45
CA GLY A 523 7.01 -14.61 3.47
C GLY A 523 5.90 -15.55 3.92
N ASP A 524 4.80 -14.96 4.38
CA ASP A 524 3.75 -15.68 5.11
C ASP A 524 2.99 -16.73 4.29
N VAL A 525 3.09 -16.72 2.98
CA VAL A 525 2.52 -17.72 2.07
C VAL A 525 3.28 -19.06 2.13
N ARG A 526 4.56 -19.03 2.54
CA ARG A 526 5.46 -20.19 2.53
C ARG A 526 5.27 -21.07 3.78
N ALA A 527 5.33 -22.37 3.62
CA ALA A 527 5.39 -23.34 4.71
C ALA A 527 6.63 -23.08 5.58
N GLY A 528 6.49 -23.19 6.89
CA GLY A 528 7.60 -22.97 7.84
C GLY A 528 8.07 -21.52 7.99
N SER A 529 7.49 -20.54 7.27
CA SER A 529 7.85 -19.12 7.42
C SER A 529 7.52 -18.58 8.81
N ILE A 530 8.43 -17.80 9.37
CA ILE A 530 8.22 -17.09 10.63
C ILE A 530 7.40 -15.82 10.35
N LYS A 531 6.17 -15.75 10.84
CA LYS A 531 5.23 -14.65 10.63
C LYS A 531 5.69 -13.35 11.30
N ARG A 532 6.76 -12.75 10.76
CA ARG A 532 7.36 -11.48 11.22
C ARG A 532 7.85 -10.68 10.02
N VAL A 533 7.71 -9.36 10.09
CA VAL A 533 8.14 -8.44 9.04
C VAL A 533 9.61 -8.65 8.65
N ALA A 534 10.51 -8.72 9.65
CA ALA A 534 11.95 -8.92 9.39
C ALA A 534 12.26 -10.27 8.73
N ALA A 535 11.55 -11.35 9.11
CA ALA A 535 11.72 -12.66 8.47
C ALA A 535 11.23 -12.62 7.01
N ALA A 536 10.07 -12.04 6.76
CA ALA A 536 9.53 -11.89 5.41
C ALA A 536 10.46 -11.07 4.49
N VAL A 537 11.03 -9.96 4.99
CA VAL A 537 12.05 -9.16 4.28
C VAL A 537 13.28 -9.99 3.95
N GLY A 538 13.79 -10.77 4.92
CA GLY A 538 14.93 -11.66 4.72
C GLY A 538 14.67 -12.76 3.69
N GLU A 539 13.48 -13.38 3.72
CA GLU A 539 13.08 -14.38 2.74
C GLU A 539 12.98 -13.78 1.33
N GLY A 540 12.29 -12.62 1.18
CA GLY A 540 12.14 -11.95 -0.11
C GLY A 540 13.48 -11.56 -0.75
N SER A 541 14.40 -11.00 0.03
CA SER A 541 15.73 -10.62 -0.45
C SER A 541 16.57 -11.85 -0.83
N THR A 542 16.51 -12.92 -0.05
CA THR A 542 17.27 -14.15 -0.33
C THR A 542 16.73 -14.89 -1.55
N ALA A 543 15.40 -14.88 -1.77
CA ALA A 543 14.79 -15.47 -2.94
C ALA A 543 15.32 -14.85 -4.24
N VAL A 544 15.62 -13.55 -4.28
CA VAL A 544 16.21 -12.89 -5.47
C VAL A 544 17.57 -13.47 -5.84
N ARG A 545 18.42 -13.81 -4.86
CA ARG A 545 19.67 -14.51 -5.14
C ARG A 545 19.43 -15.83 -5.88
N SER A 546 18.44 -16.61 -5.43
CA SER A 546 18.07 -17.86 -6.09
C SER A 546 17.48 -17.63 -7.48
N VAL A 547 16.77 -16.52 -7.70
CA VAL A 547 16.32 -16.09 -9.05
C VAL A 547 17.53 -15.89 -9.96
N HIS A 548 18.57 -15.16 -9.53
CA HIS A 548 19.78 -14.97 -10.34
C HIS A 548 20.47 -16.29 -10.70
N GLU A 549 20.57 -17.20 -9.73
CA GLU A 549 21.14 -18.53 -9.96
C GLU A 549 20.31 -19.32 -10.98
N HIS A 550 18.98 -19.31 -10.87
CA HIS A 550 18.10 -19.93 -11.87
C HIS A 550 18.28 -19.31 -13.26
N LEU A 551 18.25 -17.98 -13.35
CA LEU A 551 18.37 -17.27 -14.64
C LEU A 551 19.72 -17.51 -15.33
N SER A 552 20.78 -17.80 -14.57
CA SER A 552 22.10 -18.11 -15.13
C SER A 552 22.18 -19.50 -15.79
N VAL A 553 21.27 -20.41 -15.45
CA VAL A 553 21.26 -21.80 -15.96
C VAL A 553 20.41 -21.93 -17.25
N ILE A 554 19.42 -21.07 -17.44
CA ILE A 554 18.46 -21.13 -18.56
C ILE A 554 18.88 -20.29 -19.79
N HIS A 555 20.17 -20.01 -19.92
CA HIS A 555 20.74 -19.30 -21.10
C HIS A 555 20.96 -20.23 -22.26
#